data_aa0bc252ae76d2820b81bf5bebd87055
#
_entry.id   aa0bc252ae76d2820b81bf5bebd87055
#
_cell.length_a   1.000
_cell.length_b   1.000
_cell.length_c   1.000
_cell.angle_alpha   90.00
_cell.angle_beta   90.00
_cell.angle_gamma   90.00
#
_symmetry.space_group_name_H-M   'P 1'
#
loop_
_entity.id
_entity.type
_entity.pdbx_description
1 polymer ?
#
loop_
_entity_poly.entity_id
_entity_poly.type
_entity_poly.pdbx_seq_one_letter_code
_entity_poly.pdbx_strand_id
1 'polypeptide(L)'
;MIEKILPAIITIIGNVIFYLWIKGKVDKSIEKNKIAYSGIFKEKVNIYRELLEKTYGIKKELNRFQYVGTKEEGNKLMQKINAYIQFYSINQPFLSDEMLSDLNKMRAEFQDVFDKFYMHISDRKSDNLTEFFDAGNKLKSNNPFNEIEMRIIMEMRNDLKIAEF
;
A
#
# COMPACT_ATOMS: atom_id res chain seq x y z
N MET A 1 43.92 -20.56 -53.21
CA MET A 1 42.93 -19.47 -52.88
C MET A 1 41.95 -19.88 -51.81
N ILE A 2 41.42 -21.11 -51.84
CA ILE A 2 40.43 -21.63 -50.85
C ILE A 2 40.99 -21.69 -49.42
N GLU A 3 42.24 -22.08 -49.22
CA GLU A 3 42.86 -22.19 -47.89
C GLU A 3 42.95 -20.86 -47.10
N LYS A 4 43.02 -19.74 -47.84
CA LYS A 4 43.01 -18.40 -47.16
C LYS A 4 41.61 -17.86 -46.82
N ILE A 5 40.59 -18.41 -47.47
CA ILE A 5 39.19 -17.97 -47.27
C ILE A 5 38.51 -18.82 -46.18
N LEU A 6 38.90 -20.07 -46.00
CA LEU A 6 38.33 -21.01 -45.06
C LEU A 6 38.33 -20.50 -43.59
N PRO A 7 39.45 -19.95 -43.06
CA PRO A 7 39.46 -19.40 -41.70
C PRO A 7 38.50 -18.22 -41.52
N ALA A 8 38.36 -17.36 -42.52
CA ALA A 8 37.44 -16.22 -42.46
C ALA A 8 35.97 -16.68 -42.41
N ILE A 9 35.61 -17.69 -43.18
CA ILE A 9 34.27 -18.28 -43.17
C ILE A 9 33.96 -18.92 -41.83
N ILE A 10 34.88 -19.68 -41.24
CA ILE A 10 34.72 -20.32 -39.93
C ILE A 10 34.52 -19.25 -38.84
N THR A 11 35.29 -18.16 -38.89
CA THR A 11 35.18 -17.05 -37.93
C THR A 11 33.83 -16.36 -38.05
N ILE A 12 33.34 -16.12 -39.24
CA ILE A 12 32.04 -15.49 -39.48
C ILE A 12 30.90 -16.39 -38.93
N ILE A 13 30.93 -17.67 -39.25
CA ILE A 13 29.95 -18.65 -38.79
C ILE A 13 29.96 -18.74 -37.24
N GLY A 14 31.15 -18.82 -36.64
CA GLY A 14 31.34 -18.84 -35.20
C GLY A 14 30.76 -17.59 -34.53
N ASN A 15 31.04 -16.42 -35.08
CA ASN A 15 30.49 -15.16 -34.55
C ASN A 15 28.95 -15.08 -34.67
N VAL A 16 28.38 -15.57 -35.77
CA VAL A 16 26.93 -15.61 -35.94
C VAL A 16 26.26 -16.56 -34.93
N ILE A 17 26.82 -17.76 -34.74
CA ILE A 17 26.33 -18.73 -33.78
C ILE A 17 26.42 -18.14 -32.34
N PHE A 18 27.55 -17.54 -32.01
CA PHE A 18 27.78 -16.91 -30.71
C PHE A 18 26.81 -15.74 -30.45
N TYR A 19 26.60 -14.90 -31.47
CA TYR A 19 25.62 -13.80 -31.39
C TYR A 19 24.20 -14.31 -31.16
N LEU A 20 23.76 -15.32 -31.91
CA LEU A 20 22.42 -15.91 -31.75
C LEU A 20 22.23 -16.56 -30.37
N TRP A 21 23.27 -17.20 -29.83
CA TRP A 21 23.26 -17.81 -28.51
C TRP A 21 23.16 -16.75 -27.40
N ILE A 22 23.97 -15.67 -27.47
CA ILE A 22 23.89 -14.56 -26.51
C ILE A 22 22.53 -13.88 -26.60
N LYS A 23 22.07 -13.57 -27.82
CA LYS A 23 20.76 -12.94 -28.02
C LYS A 23 19.63 -13.76 -27.39
N GLY A 24 19.62 -15.07 -27.61
CA GLY A 24 18.61 -15.95 -27.02
C GLY A 24 18.62 -15.99 -25.48
N LYS A 25 19.81 -15.89 -24.85
CA LYS A 25 19.92 -15.77 -23.38
C LYS A 25 19.45 -14.42 -22.86
N VAL A 26 19.81 -13.35 -23.56
CA VAL A 26 19.38 -11.98 -23.19
C VAL A 26 17.87 -11.81 -23.32
N ASP A 27 17.30 -12.25 -24.46
CA ASP A 27 15.86 -12.17 -24.69
C ASP A 27 15.06 -12.95 -23.63
N LYS A 28 15.50 -14.18 -23.28
CA LYS A 28 14.88 -14.96 -22.18
C LYS A 28 15.00 -14.28 -20.82
N SER A 29 16.13 -13.61 -20.54
CA SER A 29 16.32 -12.87 -19.29
C SER A 29 15.40 -11.65 -19.23
N ILE A 30 15.28 -10.91 -20.33
CA ILE A 30 14.39 -9.76 -20.45
C ILE A 30 12.93 -10.19 -20.26
N GLU A 31 12.53 -11.29 -20.92
CA GLU A 31 11.15 -11.81 -20.83
C GLU A 31 10.81 -12.26 -19.40
N LYS A 32 11.71 -13.01 -18.75
CA LYS A 32 11.53 -13.39 -17.32
C LYS A 32 11.39 -12.18 -16.41
N ASN A 33 12.27 -11.18 -16.59
CA ASN A 33 12.21 -9.96 -15.80
C ASN A 33 10.90 -9.20 -16.06
N LYS A 34 10.44 -9.12 -17.31
CA LYS A 34 9.19 -8.46 -17.67
C LYS A 34 7.98 -9.12 -17.03
N ILE A 35 7.94 -10.47 -17.00
CA ILE A 35 6.88 -11.24 -16.33
C ILE A 35 6.91 -11.02 -14.82
N ALA A 36 8.09 -11.08 -14.19
CA ALA A 36 8.26 -10.87 -12.77
C ALA A 36 7.84 -9.44 -12.36
N TYR A 37 8.28 -8.42 -13.10
CA TYR A 37 7.90 -7.03 -12.86
C TYR A 37 6.40 -6.79 -13.01
N SER A 38 5.77 -7.38 -14.03
CA SER A 38 4.31 -7.24 -14.22
C SER A 38 3.51 -7.89 -13.09
N GLY A 39 3.97 -9.01 -12.54
CA GLY A 39 3.38 -9.68 -11.40
C GLY A 39 3.47 -8.84 -10.12
N ILE A 40 4.67 -8.35 -9.79
CA ILE A 40 4.90 -7.49 -8.62
C ILE A 40 4.10 -6.19 -8.73
N PHE A 41 4.10 -5.56 -9.90
CA PHE A 41 3.33 -4.34 -10.15
C PHE A 41 1.83 -4.54 -9.92
N LYS A 42 1.26 -5.62 -10.48
CA LYS A 42 -0.15 -5.96 -10.28
C LYS A 42 -0.48 -6.18 -8.81
N GLU A 43 0.41 -6.87 -8.08
CA GLU A 43 0.24 -7.13 -6.66
C GLU A 43 0.28 -5.82 -5.85
N LYS A 44 1.23 -4.92 -6.11
CA LYS A 44 1.29 -3.60 -5.48
C LYS A 44 0.01 -2.79 -5.71
N VAL A 45 -0.50 -2.76 -6.94
CA VAL A 45 -1.78 -2.07 -7.25
C VAL A 45 -2.93 -2.63 -6.42
N ASN A 46 -3.01 -3.95 -6.27
CA ASN A 46 -4.04 -4.60 -5.45
C ASN A 46 -3.90 -4.23 -3.97
N ILE A 47 -2.68 -4.29 -3.43
CA ILE A 47 -2.38 -3.92 -2.05
C ILE A 47 -2.78 -2.48 -1.78
N TYR A 48 -2.41 -1.54 -2.65
CA TYR A 48 -2.72 -0.13 -2.48
C TYR A 48 -4.22 0.15 -2.54
N ARG A 49 -4.94 -0.47 -3.47
CA ARG A 49 -6.39 -0.37 -3.54
C ARG A 49 -7.04 -0.87 -2.24
N GLU A 50 -6.63 -2.03 -1.75
CA GLU A 50 -7.19 -2.62 -0.54
C GLU A 50 -6.85 -1.79 0.72
N LEU A 51 -5.65 -1.20 0.80
CA LEU A 51 -5.29 -0.25 1.86
C LEU A 51 -6.22 0.96 1.88
N LEU A 52 -6.50 1.56 0.72
CA LEU A 52 -7.42 2.70 0.61
C LEU A 52 -8.85 2.31 0.97
N GLU A 53 -9.32 1.16 0.51
CA GLU A 53 -10.67 0.65 0.86
C GLU A 53 -10.82 0.41 2.35
N LYS A 54 -9.81 -0.19 3.01
CA LYS A 54 -9.81 -0.41 4.46
C LYS A 54 -9.76 0.92 5.23
N THR A 55 -8.90 1.86 4.82
CA THR A 55 -8.78 3.20 5.40
C THR A 55 -10.13 3.93 5.33
N TYR A 56 -10.74 3.98 4.15
CA TYR A 56 -12.06 4.59 3.96
C TYR A 56 -13.14 3.89 4.79
N GLY A 57 -13.13 2.55 4.82
CA GLY A 57 -14.06 1.74 5.59
C GLY A 57 -13.99 2.04 7.09
N ILE A 58 -12.79 2.18 7.67
CA ILE A 58 -12.61 2.53 9.09
C ILE A 58 -13.08 3.96 9.35
N LYS A 59 -12.69 4.94 8.53
CA LYS A 59 -13.16 6.35 8.66
C LYS A 59 -14.70 6.43 8.67
N LYS A 60 -15.34 5.73 7.74
CA LYS A 60 -16.81 5.66 7.65
C LYS A 60 -17.44 5.07 8.91
N GLU A 61 -16.89 3.96 9.42
CA GLU A 61 -17.42 3.31 10.62
C GLU A 61 -17.15 4.12 11.89
N LEU A 62 -15.99 4.78 12.04
CA LEU A 62 -15.71 5.71 13.12
C LEU A 62 -16.74 6.86 13.15
N ASN A 63 -17.02 7.44 11.98
CA ASN A 63 -18.00 8.51 11.86
C ASN A 63 -19.42 8.02 12.26
N ARG A 64 -19.80 6.81 11.87
CA ARG A 64 -21.07 6.20 12.27
C ARG A 64 -21.09 5.90 13.77
N PHE A 65 -20.00 5.34 14.31
CA PHE A 65 -19.86 4.94 15.70
C PHE A 65 -20.02 6.12 16.67
N GLN A 66 -19.61 7.33 16.28
CA GLN A 66 -19.82 8.55 17.03
C GLN A 66 -21.29 8.77 17.42
N TYR A 67 -22.23 8.42 16.53
CA TYR A 67 -23.66 8.77 16.71
C TYR A 67 -24.53 7.60 17.21
N VAL A 68 -24.19 6.39 16.81
CA VAL A 68 -25.04 5.20 17.06
C VAL A 68 -24.24 4.05 17.65
N GLY A 69 -23.08 4.32 18.24
CA GLY A 69 -22.19 3.28 18.75
C GLY A 69 -22.79 2.51 19.91
N THR A 70 -22.69 1.19 19.81
CA THR A 70 -22.93 0.24 20.89
C THR A 70 -21.63 -0.49 21.20
N LYS A 71 -21.55 -1.15 22.36
CA LYS A 71 -20.38 -1.96 22.72
C LYS A 71 -20.07 -3.03 21.66
N GLU A 72 -21.11 -3.62 21.06
CA GLU A 72 -20.96 -4.63 20.01
C GLU A 72 -20.38 -4.02 18.72
N GLU A 73 -20.85 -2.84 18.32
CA GLU A 73 -20.31 -2.13 17.16
C GLU A 73 -18.87 -1.68 17.40
N GLY A 74 -18.54 -1.28 18.63
CA GLY A 74 -17.15 -0.99 19.02
C GLY A 74 -16.22 -2.19 18.83
N ASN A 75 -16.65 -3.38 19.25
CA ASN A 75 -15.87 -4.61 19.03
C ASN A 75 -15.68 -4.91 17.54
N LYS A 76 -16.71 -4.72 16.71
CA LYS A 76 -16.61 -4.89 15.24
C LYS A 76 -15.65 -3.88 14.61
N LEU A 77 -15.69 -2.64 15.07
CA LEU A 77 -14.79 -1.60 14.59
C LEU A 77 -13.34 -1.87 14.97
N MET A 78 -13.09 -2.32 16.21
CA MET A 78 -11.76 -2.75 16.65
C MET A 78 -11.23 -3.92 15.79
N GLN A 79 -12.08 -4.89 15.45
CA GLN A 79 -11.69 -5.96 14.54
C GLN A 79 -11.29 -5.44 13.16
N LYS A 80 -11.97 -4.42 12.63
CA LYS A 80 -11.57 -3.78 11.35
C LYS A 80 -10.23 -3.07 11.44
N ILE A 81 -9.96 -2.36 12.55
CA ILE A 81 -8.67 -1.72 12.81
C ILE A 81 -7.56 -2.79 12.87
N ASN A 82 -7.80 -3.88 13.59
CA ASN A 82 -6.85 -4.99 13.68
C ASN A 82 -6.62 -5.68 12.31
N ALA A 83 -7.67 -5.86 11.52
CA ALA A 83 -7.56 -6.40 10.17
C ALA A 83 -6.75 -5.47 9.21
N TYR A 84 -6.86 -4.16 9.39
CA TYR A 84 -6.03 -3.19 8.68
C TYR A 84 -4.54 -3.31 9.05
N ILE A 85 -4.25 -3.42 10.36
CA ILE A 85 -2.88 -3.62 10.87
C ILE A 85 -2.30 -4.92 10.31
N GLN A 86 -3.04 -6.01 10.41
CA GLN A 86 -2.62 -7.31 9.90
C GLN A 86 -2.35 -7.26 8.40
N PHE A 87 -3.20 -6.57 7.64
CA PHE A 87 -3.07 -6.46 6.19
C PHE A 87 -1.76 -5.80 5.79
N TYR A 88 -1.44 -4.60 6.31
CA TYR A 88 -0.19 -3.94 5.93
C TYR A 88 1.06 -4.63 6.50
N SER A 89 0.94 -5.31 7.66
CA SER A 89 2.05 -6.09 8.22
C SER A 89 2.42 -7.29 7.36
N ILE A 90 1.42 -8.00 6.80
CA ILE A 90 1.65 -9.13 5.89
C ILE A 90 2.25 -8.63 4.57
N ASN A 91 1.81 -7.47 4.10
CA ASN A 91 2.24 -6.88 2.82
C ASN A 91 3.47 -5.98 2.95
N GLN A 92 4.12 -5.93 4.12
CA GLN A 92 5.33 -5.15 4.38
C GLN A 92 6.41 -5.28 3.29
N PRO A 93 6.71 -6.46 2.71
CA PRO A 93 7.72 -6.57 1.66
C PRO A 93 7.43 -5.78 0.37
N PHE A 94 6.19 -5.34 0.16
CA PHE A 94 5.77 -4.55 -0.99
C PHE A 94 5.66 -3.05 -0.72
N LEU A 95 5.83 -2.64 0.55
CA LEU A 95 5.65 -1.27 1.01
C LEU A 95 7.01 -0.66 1.35
N SER A 96 7.17 0.64 1.12
CA SER A 96 8.36 1.37 1.56
C SER A 96 8.32 1.64 3.07
N ASP A 97 9.47 1.95 3.66
CA ASP A 97 9.55 2.33 5.07
C ASP A 97 8.75 3.61 5.38
N GLU A 98 8.70 4.54 4.43
CA GLU A 98 7.91 5.77 4.52
C GLU A 98 6.41 5.45 4.55
N MET A 99 5.95 4.60 3.63
CA MET A 99 4.58 4.09 3.59
C MET A 99 4.20 3.41 4.92
N LEU A 100 5.05 2.53 5.43
CA LEU A 100 4.82 1.85 6.71
C LEU A 100 4.74 2.83 7.88
N SER A 101 5.58 3.87 7.89
CA SER A 101 5.52 4.94 8.88
C SER A 101 4.18 5.66 8.84
N ASP A 102 3.70 6.04 7.66
CA ASP A 102 2.42 6.75 7.52
C ASP A 102 1.22 5.86 7.80
N LEU A 103 1.25 4.57 7.44
CA LEU A 103 0.22 3.60 7.84
C LEU A 103 0.15 3.41 9.36
N ASN A 104 1.30 3.39 10.05
CA ASN A 104 1.35 3.34 11.51
C ASN A 104 0.79 4.62 12.16
N LYS A 105 1.07 5.80 11.60
CA LYS A 105 0.46 7.06 12.07
C LYS A 105 -1.06 7.02 11.87
N MET A 106 -1.52 6.60 10.69
CA MET A 106 -2.95 6.44 10.41
C MET A 106 -3.64 5.50 11.41
N ARG A 107 -3.00 4.37 11.72
CA ARG A 107 -3.48 3.44 12.75
C ARG A 107 -3.61 4.13 14.11
N ALA A 108 -2.58 4.87 14.52
CA ALA A 108 -2.59 5.56 15.81
C ALA A 108 -3.73 6.58 15.90
N GLU A 109 -4.02 7.30 14.82
CA GLU A 109 -5.14 8.22 14.73
C GLU A 109 -6.50 7.50 14.80
N PHE A 110 -6.64 6.35 14.11
CA PHE A 110 -7.85 5.53 14.22
C PHE A 110 -8.09 5.05 15.65
N GLN A 111 -7.03 4.59 16.32
CA GLN A 111 -7.10 4.11 17.69
C GLN A 111 -7.46 5.25 18.66
N ASP A 112 -6.81 6.41 18.55
CA ASP A 112 -7.07 7.58 19.39
C ASP A 112 -8.55 8.02 19.31
N VAL A 113 -9.08 8.14 18.10
CA VAL A 113 -10.48 8.52 17.89
C VAL A 113 -11.43 7.44 18.40
N PHE A 114 -11.13 6.17 18.12
CA PHE A 114 -11.94 5.05 18.60
C PHE A 114 -12.00 5.01 20.13
N ASP A 115 -10.88 5.12 20.81
CA ASP A 115 -10.80 5.05 22.27
C ASP A 115 -11.62 6.16 22.92
N LYS A 116 -11.54 7.39 22.42
CA LYS A 116 -12.34 8.54 22.92
C LYS A 116 -13.84 8.32 22.73
N PHE A 117 -14.25 7.81 21.58
CA PHE A 117 -15.66 7.48 21.35
C PHE A 117 -16.13 6.33 22.23
N TYR A 118 -15.32 5.27 22.32
CA TYR A 118 -15.65 4.09 23.12
C TYR A 118 -15.75 4.41 24.62
N MET A 119 -14.83 5.22 25.15
CA MET A 119 -14.87 5.68 26.53
C MET A 119 -16.15 6.46 26.84
N HIS A 120 -16.52 7.40 25.96
CA HIS A 120 -17.76 8.18 26.14
C HIS A 120 -19.03 7.32 26.09
N ILE A 121 -19.08 6.33 25.18
CA ILE A 121 -20.22 5.42 25.05
C ILE A 121 -20.32 4.47 26.25
N SER A 122 -19.18 4.00 26.77
CA SER A 122 -19.11 3.04 27.88
C SER A 122 -19.32 3.68 29.25
N ASP A 123 -18.85 4.90 29.43
CA ASP A 123 -18.92 5.66 30.68
C ASP A 123 -19.36 7.10 30.38
N ARG A 124 -20.68 7.31 30.27
CA ARG A 124 -21.31 8.58 29.87
C ARG A 124 -21.09 9.72 30.92
N LYS A 125 -19.85 9.87 31.39
CA LYS A 125 -19.50 10.97 32.29
C LYS A 125 -19.26 12.26 31.51
N SER A 126 -19.64 13.37 32.14
CA SER A 126 -19.44 14.72 31.57
C SER A 126 -17.97 15.06 31.28
N ASP A 127 -17.04 14.43 32.01
CA ASP A 127 -15.60 14.70 31.94
C ASP A 127 -15.01 14.28 30.59
N ASN A 128 -15.64 13.33 29.88
CA ASN A 128 -15.15 12.82 28.57
C ASN A 128 -15.79 13.53 27.36
N LEU A 129 -16.68 14.49 27.60
CA LEU A 129 -17.41 15.19 26.51
C LEU A 129 -16.49 16.01 25.61
N THR A 130 -15.54 16.72 26.21
CA THR A 130 -14.58 17.55 25.43
C THR A 130 -13.75 16.68 24.51
N GLU A 131 -13.18 15.59 25.01
CA GLU A 131 -12.37 14.65 24.21
C GLU A 131 -13.19 13.97 23.10
N PHE A 132 -14.46 13.64 23.39
CA PHE A 132 -15.37 13.10 22.39
C PHE A 132 -15.66 14.08 21.26
N PHE A 133 -15.93 15.36 21.57
CA PHE A 133 -16.15 16.38 20.57
C PHE A 133 -14.88 16.69 19.77
N ASP A 134 -13.72 16.74 20.42
CA ASP A 134 -12.44 16.96 19.76
C ASP A 134 -12.13 15.81 18.79
N ALA A 135 -12.36 14.57 19.18
CA ALA A 135 -12.22 13.42 18.29
C ALA A 135 -13.19 13.49 17.11
N GLY A 136 -14.44 13.91 17.33
CA GLY A 136 -15.42 14.12 16.27
C GLY A 136 -15.03 15.24 15.31
N ASN A 137 -14.48 16.34 15.82
CA ASN A 137 -13.97 17.44 15.02
C ASN A 137 -12.73 17.00 14.20
N LYS A 138 -11.83 16.23 14.80
CA LYS A 138 -10.67 15.63 14.14
C LYS A 138 -11.09 14.81 12.92
N LEU A 139 -12.13 14.01 13.04
CA LEU A 139 -12.70 13.21 11.94
C LEU A 139 -13.33 14.07 10.84
N LYS A 140 -13.99 15.18 11.19
CA LYS A 140 -14.74 16.05 10.27
C LYS A 140 -13.86 17.10 9.59
N SER A 141 -12.92 17.69 10.34
CA SER A 141 -12.04 18.75 9.84
C SER A 141 -10.92 18.25 8.93
N ASN A 142 -10.87 16.93 8.72
CA ASN A 142 -9.90 16.29 7.85
C ASN A 142 -8.43 16.36 8.30
N ASN A 143 -8.16 16.80 9.50
CA ASN A 143 -6.80 16.84 10.04
C ASN A 143 -6.68 15.92 11.26
N PRO A 144 -5.70 15.07 11.38
CA PRO A 144 -4.53 14.81 10.54
C PRO A 144 -4.75 13.72 9.45
N PHE A 145 -5.97 13.11 9.40
CA PHE A 145 -6.25 11.98 8.50
C PHE A 145 -5.99 12.29 7.03
N ASN A 146 -6.42 13.47 6.56
CA ASN A 146 -6.22 13.83 5.16
C ASN A 146 -4.76 14.05 4.81
N GLU A 147 -3.97 14.63 5.71
CA GLU A 147 -2.55 14.82 5.46
C GLU A 147 -1.82 13.49 5.30
N ILE A 148 -2.10 12.52 6.19
CA ILE A 148 -1.52 11.19 6.11
C ILE A 148 -2.02 10.47 4.85
N GLU A 149 -3.33 10.54 4.57
CA GLU A 149 -3.94 9.93 3.39
C GLU A 149 -3.34 10.50 2.08
N MET A 150 -3.16 11.82 2.02
CA MET A 150 -2.52 12.48 0.87
C MET A 150 -1.07 12.01 0.68
N ARG A 151 -0.28 11.88 1.75
CA ARG A 151 1.09 11.34 1.64
C ARG A 151 1.09 9.91 1.16
N ILE A 152 0.22 9.05 1.70
CA ILE A 152 0.05 7.67 1.25
C ILE A 152 -0.29 7.63 -0.25
N ILE A 153 -1.24 8.45 -0.71
CA ILE A 153 -1.63 8.51 -2.12
C ILE A 153 -0.48 9.01 -3.01
N MET A 154 0.25 10.04 -2.57
CA MET A 154 1.41 10.55 -3.31
C MET A 154 2.49 9.47 -3.45
N GLU A 155 2.78 8.76 -2.37
CA GLU A 155 3.76 7.69 -2.39
C GLU A 155 3.32 6.52 -3.29
N MET A 156 2.04 6.14 -3.24
CA MET A 156 1.48 5.16 -4.17
C MET A 156 1.66 5.58 -5.63
N ARG A 157 1.41 6.85 -5.97
CA ARG A 157 1.60 7.37 -7.33
C ARG A 157 3.05 7.32 -7.75
N ASN A 158 3.96 7.74 -6.88
CA ASN A 158 5.40 7.71 -7.14
C ASN A 158 5.90 6.28 -7.37
N ASP A 159 5.51 5.36 -6.52
CA ASP A 159 5.91 3.94 -6.60
C ASP A 159 5.35 3.25 -7.85
N LEU A 160 4.13 3.57 -8.22
CA LEU A 160 3.49 3.09 -9.45
C LEU A 160 3.90 3.87 -10.70
N LYS A 161 4.74 4.90 -10.58
CA LYS A 161 5.15 5.79 -11.69
C LYS A 161 3.97 6.38 -12.46
N ILE A 162 2.89 6.67 -11.74
CA ILE A 162 1.73 7.36 -12.31
C ILE A 162 2.07 8.85 -12.35
N ALA A 163 2.28 9.39 -13.55
CA ALA A 163 2.57 10.80 -13.73
C ALA A 163 1.44 11.66 -13.15
N GLU A 164 1.81 12.80 -12.56
CA GLU A 164 0.84 13.86 -12.24
C GLU A 164 0.28 14.41 -13.56
N PHE A 165 -1.01 14.24 -13.77
CA PHE A 165 -1.75 14.86 -14.83
C PHE A 165 -2.28 16.21 -14.36
#